data_7d35e5fa089eb7e6a17f4915eda6bd72
#
_entry.id   7d35e5fa089eb7e6a17f4915eda6bd72
#
_cell.length_a   1.000
_cell.length_b   1.000
_cell.length_c   1.000
_cell.angle_alpha   90.00
_cell.angle_beta   90.00
_cell.angle_gamma   90.00
#
_symmetry.space_group_name_H-M   'P 1'
#
loop_
_entity.id
_entity.type
_entity.pdbx_description
1 polymer ?
#
loop_
_entity_poly.entity_id
_entity_poly.type
_entity_poly.pdbx_seq_one_letter_code
_entity_poly.pdbx_strand_id
1 'polypeptide(L)'
;MENRLNQILVYFFLGWCIILMWSLAGMQIMLGSVIFLTLVIHLFRKEQPVKDHPFYLFAGLYILVSLSSLLRSRDIGQTLLSMLNNDWVILTIPLLASLNLSPRWRQRGLNLLILSAVLAAIYGIFQFFTGSDLIRNRALGQFGSYYRAVGAYGSFLSYAGNQLMVLACAYAAFLFPAQSRTVRISYLAAAGIIFLSIIASQSRSSWLALPVIVILGLLTVNRKQLIYISGSLVILVLAVVIFIPDLQSRFMSIFNFAQNETRLNLWRTSAAIISDHPVLGIGSGTFNDYLEIYRVPGFYDARGHAHNDYLNKAVINGLPGLITWIGMWIAWFYYMVRAYKILPQQDEDRKIILGSILAISGILVAALFQCYYTDLENNIVWWFMAAIGLQISIQKVYRPAAE
;
A
#
# COMPACT_ATOMS: atom_id res chain seq x y z
N MET A 1 10.59 -17.53 -30.22
CA MET A 1 10.99 -17.67 -28.79
C MET A 1 10.53 -16.44 -28.01
N GLU A 2 10.80 -15.24 -28.46
CA GLU A 2 10.46 -13.97 -27.80
C GLU A 2 8.96 -13.79 -27.52
N ASN A 3 8.07 -14.02 -28.49
CA ASN A 3 6.63 -13.94 -28.29
C ASN A 3 6.12 -14.90 -27.20
N ARG A 4 6.75 -16.06 -27.05
CA ARG A 4 6.42 -17.01 -25.99
C ARG A 4 6.88 -16.49 -24.62
N LEU A 5 8.08 -15.92 -24.52
CA LEU A 5 8.58 -15.33 -23.27
C LEU A 5 7.72 -14.15 -22.81
N ASN A 6 7.30 -13.27 -23.73
CA ASN A 6 6.37 -12.18 -23.41
C ASN A 6 5.00 -12.71 -22.91
N GLN A 7 4.49 -13.79 -23.52
CA GLN A 7 3.25 -14.43 -23.04
C GLN A 7 3.42 -15.01 -21.65
N ILE A 8 4.54 -15.69 -21.38
CA ILE A 8 4.86 -16.25 -20.07
C ILE A 8 4.94 -15.12 -19.04
N LEU A 9 5.66 -14.03 -19.35
CA LEU A 9 5.75 -12.84 -18.49
C LEU A 9 4.35 -12.30 -18.12
N VAL A 10 3.46 -12.19 -19.11
CA VAL A 10 2.08 -11.73 -18.88
C VAL A 10 1.33 -12.66 -17.92
N TYR A 11 1.46 -14.00 -18.08
CA TYR A 11 0.81 -14.94 -17.17
C TYR A 11 1.36 -14.85 -15.75
N PHE A 12 2.67 -14.69 -15.58
CA PHE A 12 3.26 -14.44 -14.25
C PHE A 12 2.79 -13.13 -13.64
N PHE A 13 2.68 -12.06 -14.43
CA PHE A 13 2.10 -10.79 -13.98
C PHE A 13 0.64 -10.94 -13.54
N LEU A 14 -0.19 -11.66 -14.31
CA LEU A 14 -1.60 -11.92 -13.93
C LEU A 14 -1.69 -12.80 -12.68
N GLY A 15 -0.84 -13.84 -12.58
CA GLY A 15 -0.73 -14.67 -11.38
C GLY A 15 -0.30 -13.86 -10.16
N TRP A 16 0.62 -12.89 -10.34
CA TRP A 16 1.03 -11.97 -9.28
C TRP A 16 -0.15 -11.13 -8.80
N CYS A 17 -0.95 -10.54 -9.72
CA CYS A 17 -2.16 -9.79 -9.36
C CYS A 17 -3.14 -10.61 -8.50
N ILE A 18 -3.24 -11.92 -8.70
CA ILE A 18 -4.10 -12.80 -7.89
C ILE A 18 -3.47 -13.04 -6.52
N ILE A 19 -2.20 -13.43 -6.47
CA ILE A 19 -1.55 -13.88 -5.24
C ILE A 19 -1.25 -12.76 -4.25
N LEU A 20 -1.23 -11.49 -4.71
CA LEU A 20 -1.02 -10.31 -3.88
C LEU A 20 -1.98 -10.23 -2.68
N MET A 21 -3.13 -10.88 -2.72
CA MET A 21 -4.10 -10.85 -1.63
C MET A 21 -4.07 -12.09 -0.72
N TRP A 22 -3.14 -13.05 -0.97
CA TRP A 22 -3.22 -14.37 -0.33
C TRP A 22 -1.95 -14.87 0.35
N SER A 23 -0.76 -14.56 -0.16
CA SER A 23 0.46 -15.20 0.33
C SER A 23 1.69 -14.34 0.13
N LEU A 24 2.42 -14.06 1.21
CA LEU A 24 3.70 -13.35 1.16
C LEU A 24 4.73 -14.12 0.31
N ALA A 25 4.89 -15.42 0.56
CA ALA A 25 5.81 -16.24 -0.24
C ALA A 25 5.43 -16.25 -1.73
N GLY A 26 4.12 -16.37 -2.02
CA GLY A 26 3.62 -16.26 -3.39
C GLY A 26 3.90 -14.92 -4.04
N MET A 27 3.72 -13.81 -3.30
CA MET A 27 4.05 -12.46 -3.78
C MET A 27 5.52 -12.34 -4.18
N GLN A 28 6.43 -12.83 -3.34
CA GLN A 28 7.88 -12.77 -3.56
C GLN A 28 8.31 -13.65 -4.74
N ILE A 29 7.78 -14.89 -4.83
CA ILE A 29 8.06 -15.80 -5.94
C ILE A 29 7.60 -15.20 -7.27
N MET A 30 6.37 -14.66 -7.32
CA MET A 30 5.83 -14.05 -8.54
C MET A 30 6.60 -12.79 -8.92
N LEU A 31 6.94 -11.92 -7.95
CA LEU A 31 7.78 -10.74 -8.17
C LEU A 31 9.14 -11.12 -8.74
N GLY A 32 9.84 -12.08 -8.11
CA GLY A 32 11.11 -12.58 -8.58
C GLY A 32 11.04 -13.16 -9.99
N SER A 33 9.97 -13.94 -10.28
CA SER A 33 9.73 -14.51 -11.62
C SER A 33 9.49 -13.43 -12.67
N VAL A 34 8.68 -12.40 -12.36
CA VAL A 34 8.43 -11.26 -13.27
C VAL A 34 9.73 -10.51 -13.55
N ILE A 35 10.52 -10.22 -12.52
CA ILE A 35 11.83 -9.54 -12.68
C ILE A 35 12.78 -10.39 -13.52
N PHE A 36 12.94 -11.67 -13.20
CA PHE A 36 13.80 -12.59 -13.93
C PHE A 36 13.43 -12.67 -15.41
N LEU A 37 12.15 -12.90 -15.73
CA LEU A 37 11.66 -12.95 -17.10
C LEU A 37 11.87 -11.61 -17.83
N THR A 38 11.67 -10.49 -17.16
CA THR A 38 11.94 -9.16 -17.71
C THR A 38 13.40 -9.02 -18.12
N LEU A 39 14.33 -9.37 -17.25
CA LEU A 39 15.77 -9.34 -17.54
C LEU A 39 16.13 -10.26 -18.70
N VAL A 40 15.63 -11.50 -18.69
CA VAL A 40 15.87 -12.46 -19.77
C VAL A 40 15.38 -11.93 -21.12
N ILE A 41 14.16 -11.35 -21.19
CA ILE A 41 13.62 -10.77 -22.43
C ILE A 41 14.50 -9.64 -22.95
N HIS A 42 14.96 -8.73 -22.06
CA HIS A 42 15.82 -7.62 -22.46
C HIS A 42 17.21 -8.07 -22.93
N LEU A 43 17.77 -9.10 -22.30
CA LEU A 43 19.01 -9.71 -22.77
C LEU A 43 18.89 -10.25 -24.19
N PHE A 44 17.78 -10.92 -24.52
CA PHE A 44 17.54 -11.43 -25.88
C PHE A 44 17.29 -10.29 -26.90
N ARG A 45 16.68 -9.20 -26.49
CA ARG A 45 16.42 -8.02 -27.35
C ARG A 45 17.62 -7.11 -27.51
N LYS A 46 18.66 -7.27 -26.70
CA LYS A 46 19.77 -6.32 -26.58
C LYS A 46 19.30 -4.89 -26.31
N GLU A 47 18.17 -4.75 -25.63
CA GLU A 47 17.57 -3.48 -25.19
C GLU A 47 17.95 -3.20 -23.73
N GLN A 48 17.96 -1.92 -23.37
CA GLN A 48 18.12 -1.57 -21.96
C GLN A 48 16.90 -2.03 -21.15
N PRO A 49 17.08 -2.80 -20.06
CA PRO A 49 15.98 -3.36 -19.27
C PRO A 49 15.24 -2.30 -18.45
N VAL A 50 15.86 -1.14 -18.25
CA VAL A 50 15.30 -0.04 -17.48
C VAL A 50 15.10 1.17 -18.39
N LYS A 51 13.88 1.70 -18.43
CA LYS A 51 13.56 2.93 -19.14
C LYS A 51 13.69 4.10 -18.17
N ASP A 52 14.35 5.18 -18.60
CA ASP A 52 14.59 6.35 -17.76
C ASP A 52 13.29 7.02 -17.33
N HIS A 53 13.23 7.41 -16.08
CA HIS A 53 12.19 8.25 -15.52
C HIS A 53 12.75 9.13 -14.41
N PRO A 54 12.40 10.44 -14.35
CA PRO A 54 12.98 11.36 -13.37
C PRO A 54 12.72 10.97 -11.92
N PHE A 55 11.66 10.20 -11.65
CA PHE A 55 11.37 9.65 -10.32
C PHE A 55 12.53 8.84 -9.74
N TYR A 56 13.34 8.16 -10.57
CA TYR A 56 14.43 7.32 -10.08
C TYR A 56 15.54 8.10 -9.38
N LEU A 57 15.70 9.39 -9.73
CA LEU A 57 16.63 10.27 -9.01
C LEU A 57 16.21 10.42 -7.53
N PHE A 58 14.92 10.63 -7.28
CA PHE A 58 14.39 10.79 -5.92
C PHE A 58 14.42 9.47 -5.14
N ALA A 59 14.08 8.36 -5.79
CA ALA A 59 14.19 7.04 -5.19
C ALA A 59 15.66 6.69 -4.86
N GLY A 60 16.59 6.97 -5.78
CA GLY A 60 18.03 6.76 -5.56
C GLY A 60 18.58 7.62 -4.42
N LEU A 61 18.17 8.88 -4.32
CA LEU A 61 18.57 9.76 -3.23
C LEU A 61 18.09 9.22 -1.87
N TYR A 62 16.82 8.77 -1.79
CA TYR A 62 16.30 8.13 -0.58
C TYR A 62 17.11 6.87 -0.21
N ILE A 63 17.43 6.00 -1.20
CA ILE A 63 18.23 4.79 -0.97
C ILE A 63 19.61 5.16 -0.44
N LEU A 64 20.30 6.13 -1.04
CA LEU A 64 21.64 6.57 -0.62
C LEU A 64 21.63 7.09 0.83
N VAL A 65 20.64 7.93 1.17
CA VAL A 65 20.50 8.45 2.53
C VAL A 65 20.12 7.32 3.50
N SER A 66 19.27 6.39 3.12
CA SER A 66 18.92 5.23 3.94
C SER A 66 20.17 4.36 4.22
N LEU A 67 20.99 4.09 3.21
CA LEU A 67 22.25 3.35 3.36
C LEU A 67 23.25 4.06 4.27
N SER A 68 23.25 5.40 4.32
CA SER A 68 24.17 6.14 5.21
C SER A 68 23.91 5.87 6.69
N SER A 69 22.72 5.40 7.08
CA SER A 69 22.40 5.01 8.45
C SER A 69 23.23 3.83 8.97
N LEU A 70 23.81 3.01 8.05
CA LEU A 70 24.76 1.94 8.39
C LEU A 70 25.99 2.47 9.12
N LEU A 71 26.42 3.71 8.82
CA LEU A 71 27.60 4.34 9.44
C LEU A 71 27.42 4.62 10.94
N ARG A 72 26.18 4.69 11.42
CA ARG A 72 25.85 4.99 12.82
C ARG A 72 25.16 3.84 13.54
N SER A 73 24.81 2.79 12.83
CA SER A 73 24.14 1.62 13.42
C SER A 73 25.05 0.95 14.46
N ARG A 74 24.47 0.56 15.60
CA ARG A 74 25.13 -0.26 16.62
C ARG A 74 25.39 -1.69 16.15
N ASP A 75 24.51 -2.20 15.27
CA ASP A 75 24.64 -3.51 14.64
C ASP A 75 24.41 -3.37 13.13
N ILE A 76 25.54 -3.29 12.40
CA ILE A 76 25.54 -3.18 10.94
C ILE A 76 24.89 -4.41 10.30
N GLY A 77 25.15 -5.61 10.85
CA GLY A 77 24.59 -6.87 10.35
C GLY A 77 23.07 -6.89 10.45
N GLN A 78 22.53 -6.56 11.63
CA GLN A 78 21.09 -6.46 11.86
C GLN A 78 20.46 -5.40 10.96
N THR A 79 21.09 -4.23 10.83
CA THR A 79 20.57 -3.15 9.97
C THR A 79 20.56 -3.56 8.51
N LEU A 80 21.63 -4.16 8.01
CA LEU A 80 21.67 -4.64 6.63
C LEU A 80 20.64 -5.74 6.38
N LEU A 81 20.52 -6.70 7.29
CA LEU A 81 19.52 -7.76 7.19
C LEU A 81 18.08 -7.21 7.19
N SER A 82 17.81 -6.21 8.06
CA SER A 82 16.51 -5.54 8.11
C SER A 82 16.20 -4.80 6.80
N MET A 83 17.18 -4.08 6.22
CA MET A 83 17.04 -3.43 4.92
C MET A 83 16.80 -4.45 3.80
N LEU A 84 17.54 -5.56 3.79
CA LEU A 84 17.36 -6.64 2.81
C LEU A 84 16.01 -7.36 2.96
N ASN A 85 15.45 -7.41 4.16
CA ASN A 85 14.16 -8.04 4.38
C ASN A 85 12.97 -7.12 4.02
N ASN A 86 13.09 -5.81 4.25
CA ASN A 86 11.95 -4.89 4.20
C ASN A 86 12.04 -3.85 3.07
N ASP A 87 13.24 -3.34 2.77
CA ASP A 87 13.38 -2.20 1.86
C ASP A 87 13.80 -2.59 0.42
N TRP A 88 14.17 -3.85 0.16
CA TRP A 88 14.67 -4.31 -1.15
C TRP A 88 13.69 -4.12 -2.30
N VAL A 89 12.39 -4.08 -2.01
CA VAL A 89 11.33 -3.99 -3.05
C VAL A 89 11.48 -2.70 -3.87
N ILE A 90 11.93 -1.60 -3.27
CA ILE A 90 12.18 -0.33 -4.00
C ILE A 90 13.18 -0.52 -5.15
N LEU A 91 14.16 -1.41 -5.03
CA LEU A 91 15.15 -1.70 -6.08
C LEU A 91 14.54 -2.36 -7.31
N THR A 92 13.37 -2.97 -7.18
CA THR A 92 12.67 -3.63 -8.29
C THR A 92 11.86 -2.66 -9.16
N ILE A 93 11.59 -1.45 -8.66
CA ILE A 93 10.70 -0.49 -9.31
C ILE A 93 11.13 -0.11 -10.73
N PRO A 94 12.40 0.16 -11.03
CA PRO A 94 12.81 0.49 -12.39
C PRO A 94 12.50 -0.62 -13.40
N LEU A 95 12.64 -1.89 -13.00
CA LEU A 95 12.31 -3.04 -13.84
C LEU A 95 10.79 -3.22 -14.00
N LEU A 96 10.04 -3.13 -12.90
CA LEU A 96 8.58 -3.24 -12.92
C LEU A 96 7.93 -2.11 -13.75
N ALA A 97 8.41 -0.89 -13.58
CA ALA A 97 7.91 0.25 -14.35
C ALA A 97 8.30 0.17 -15.84
N SER A 98 9.31 -0.61 -16.19
CA SER A 98 9.76 -0.82 -17.57
C SER A 98 9.08 -2.01 -18.26
N LEU A 99 8.19 -2.74 -17.59
CA LEU A 99 7.41 -3.83 -18.18
C LEU A 99 6.66 -3.35 -19.43
N ASN A 100 6.72 -4.11 -20.52
CA ASN A 100 6.00 -3.77 -21.73
C ASN A 100 4.62 -4.45 -21.78
N LEU A 101 3.72 -4.02 -20.88
CA LEU A 101 2.35 -4.52 -20.84
C LEU A 101 1.44 -3.65 -21.71
N SER A 102 0.66 -4.27 -22.60
CA SER A 102 -0.38 -3.56 -23.34
C SER A 102 -1.53 -3.11 -22.40
N PRO A 103 -2.31 -2.08 -22.79
CA PRO A 103 -3.46 -1.63 -22.01
C PRO A 103 -4.44 -2.76 -21.64
N ARG A 104 -4.65 -3.71 -22.57
CA ARG A 104 -5.50 -4.88 -22.34
C ARG A 104 -5.01 -5.75 -21.16
N TRP A 105 -3.71 -5.98 -21.06
CA TRP A 105 -3.15 -6.82 -19.98
C TRP A 105 -3.11 -6.09 -18.65
N ARG A 106 -2.83 -4.78 -18.65
CA ARG A 106 -2.95 -3.95 -17.44
C ARG A 106 -4.38 -3.96 -16.89
N GLN A 107 -5.38 -3.81 -17.78
CA GLN A 107 -6.78 -3.86 -17.40
C GLN A 107 -7.20 -5.24 -16.84
N ARG A 108 -6.73 -6.33 -17.46
CA ARG A 108 -6.96 -7.68 -16.96
C ARG A 108 -6.31 -7.89 -15.58
N GLY A 109 -5.07 -7.41 -15.41
CA GLY A 109 -4.39 -7.44 -14.12
C GLY A 109 -5.16 -6.69 -13.03
N LEU A 110 -5.64 -5.46 -13.32
CA LEU A 110 -6.49 -4.71 -12.41
C LEU A 110 -7.76 -5.48 -12.01
N ASN A 111 -8.44 -6.07 -12.99
CA ASN A 111 -9.68 -6.82 -12.74
C ASN A 111 -9.42 -8.07 -11.89
N LEU A 112 -8.34 -8.80 -12.15
CA LEU A 112 -7.95 -9.97 -11.36
C LEU A 112 -7.54 -9.60 -9.94
N LEU A 113 -6.83 -8.48 -9.76
CA LEU A 113 -6.47 -7.96 -8.45
C LEU A 113 -7.72 -7.58 -7.63
N ILE A 114 -8.67 -6.87 -8.24
CA ILE A 114 -9.94 -6.51 -7.59
C ILE A 114 -10.75 -7.77 -7.25
N LEU A 115 -10.86 -8.73 -8.17
CA LEU A 115 -11.56 -10.00 -7.92
C LEU A 115 -10.90 -10.78 -6.77
N SER A 116 -9.59 -10.87 -6.77
CA SER A 116 -8.82 -11.51 -5.71
C SER A 116 -9.05 -10.83 -4.35
N ALA A 117 -9.07 -9.49 -4.33
CA ALA A 117 -9.37 -8.73 -3.12
C ALA A 117 -10.81 -8.94 -2.63
N VAL A 118 -11.78 -9.05 -3.54
CA VAL A 118 -13.17 -9.39 -3.18
C VAL A 118 -13.26 -10.78 -2.54
N LEU A 119 -12.59 -11.78 -3.08
CA LEU A 119 -12.56 -13.12 -2.51
C LEU A 119 -11.89 -13.12 -1.12
N ALA A 120 -10.75 -12.43 -0.98
CA ALA A 120 -10.10 -12.24 0.31
C ALA A 120 -10.97 -11.43 1.29
N ALA A 121 -11.76 -10.48 0.80
CA ALA A 121 -12.70 -9.70 1.60
C ALA A 121 -13.86 -10.57 2.13
N ILE A 122 -14.43 -11.41 1.28
CA ILE A 122 -15.48 -12.37 1.70
C ILE A 122 -14.93 -13.31 2.78
N TYR A 123 -13.71 -13.81 2.61
CA TYR A 123 -13.03 -14.62 3.61
C TYR A 123 -12.80 -13.85 4.91
N GLY A 124 -12.37 -12.59 4.86
CA GLY A 124 -12.22 -11.75 6.06
C GLY A 124 -13.55 -11.46 6.76
N ILE A 125 -14.64 -11.25 6.02
CA ILE A 125 -15.99 -11.09 6.59
C ILE A 125 -16.43 -12.41 7.27
N PHE A 126 -16.18 -13.55 6.65
CA PHE A 126 -16.41 -14.86 7.29
C PHE A 126 -15.64 -14.98 8.61
N GLN A 127 -14.35 -14.63 8.63
CA GLN A 127 -13.53 -14.63 9.84
C GLN A 127 -14.10 -13.71 10.94
N PHE A 128 -14.64 -12.55 10.58
CA PHE A 128 -15.22 -11.59 11.51
C PHE A 128 -16.40 -12.19 12.31
N PHE A 129 -17.23 -13.00 11.65
CA PHE A 129 -18.39 -13.62 12.31
C PHE A 129 -18.08 -14.94 13.00
N THR A 130 -17.18 -15.75 12.44
CA THR A 130 -16.94 -17.12 12.94
C THR A 130 -15.72 -17.27 13.84
N GLY A 131 -14.78 -16.34 13.81
CA GLY A 131 -13.51 -16.43 14.50
C GLY A 131 -12.56 -17.53 13.97
N SER A 132 -12.87 -18.14 12.84
CA SER A 132 -12.07 -19.23 12.27
C SER A 132 -11.15 -18.76 11.17
N ASP A 133 -9.85 -19.01 11.32
CA ASP A 133 -8.85 -18.88 10.25
C ASP A 133 -8.61 -20.28 9.64
N LEU A 134 -9.40 -20.59 8.60
CA LEU A 134 -9.36 -21.90 7.93
C LEU A 134 -8.02 -22.13 7.20
N ILE A 135 -7.38 -21.07 6.71
CA ILE A 135 -6.11 -21.16 5.97
C ILE A 135 -4.97 -21.53 6.92
N ARG A 136 -4.96 -20.99 8.14
CA ARG A 136 -3.93 -21.28 9.16
C ARG A 136 -4.37 -22.29 10.21
N ASN A 137 -5.57 -22.82 10.11
CA ASN A 137 -6.15 -23.78 11.04
C ASN A 137 -6.04 -23.32 12.50
N ARG A 138 -6.51 -22.09 12.79
CA ARG A 138 -6.45 -21.50 14.13
C ARG A 138 -7.72 -20.70 14.45
N ALA A 139 -8.01 -20.54 15.73
CA ALA A 139 -9.00 -19.59 16.22
C ALA A 139 -8.39 -18.17 16.24
N LEU A 140 -9.22 -17.18 15.93
CA LEU A 140 -8.87 -15.77 16.03
C LEU A 140 -9.20 -15.22 17.41
N GLY A 141 -8.44 -14.22 17.86
CA GLY A 141 -8.73 -13.51 19.10
C GLY A 141 -10.05 -12.73 19.00
N GLN A 142 -10.93 -12.93 19.98
CA GLN A 142 -12.19 -12.21 20.09
C GLN A 142 -11.93 -10.76 20.49
N PHE A 143 -12.71 -9.85 19.92
CA PHE A 143 -12.71 -8.43 20.26
C PHE A 143 -14.14 -7.91 20.29
N GLY A 144 -14.68 -7.71 21.48
CA GLY A 144 -16.12 -7.49 21.66
C GLY A 144 -16.90 -8.78 21.37
N SER A 145 -18.00 -8.66 20.65
CA SER A 145 -18.85 -9.81 20.23
C SER A 145 -18.37 -10.48 18.95
N TYR A 146 -17.35 -9.92 18.30
CA TYR A 146 -16.85 -10.36 16.99
C TYR A 146 -15.35 -10.62 17.01
N TYR A 147 -14.79 -11.01 15.87
CA TYR A 147 -13.37 -11.31 15.70
C TYR A 147 -12.73 -10.35 14.72
N ARG A 148 -11.40 -10.15 14.80
CA ARG A 148 -10.69 -9.33 13.83
C ARG A 148 -10.37 -10.11 12.58
N ALA A 149 -10.85 -9.65 11.42
CA ALA A 149 -10.50 -10.22 10.14
C ALA A 149 -9.00 -10.02 9.84
N VAL A 150 -8.32 -11.10 9.53
CA VAL A 150 -6.88 -11.13 9.21
C VAL A 150 -6.62 -11.57 7.75
N GLY A 151 -7.67 -11.97 7.03
CA GLY A 151 -7.56 -12.53 5.70
C GLY A 151 -6.64 -13.74 5.67
N ALA A 152 -5.87 -13.85 4.61
CA ALA A 152 -4.86 -14.89 4.46
C ALA A 152 -3.49 -14.52 5.06
N TYR A 153 -3.30 -13.32 5.60
CA TYR A 153 -1.99 -12.84 6.07
C TYR A 153 -1.65 -13.20 7.53
N GLY A 154 -2.63 -13.31 8.37
CA GLY A 154 -2.42 -13.58 9.79
C GLY A 154 -2.26 -12.33 10.66
N SER A 155 -2.15 -11.15 10.05
CA SER A 155 -2.19 -9.83 10.69
C SER A 155 -3.37 -9.04 10.16
N PHE A 156 -4.20 -8.50 11.05
CA PHE A 156 -5.32 -7.63 10.66
C PHE A 156 -4.83 -6.29 10.08
N LEU A 157 -3.62 -5.87 10.42
CA LEU A 157 -3.00 -4.64 9.90
C LEU A 157 -2.55 -4.83 8.46
N SER A 158 -1.76 -5.88 8.17
CA SER A 158 -1.31 -6.22 6.81
C SER A 158 -2.52 -6.43 5.88
N TYR A 159 -3.53 -7.16 6.36
CA TYR A 159 -4.77 -7.38 5.63
C TYR A 159 -5.48 -6.08 5.29
N ALA A 160 -5.72 -5.22 6.30
CA ALA A 160 -6.43 -3.96 6.11
C ALA A 160 -5.67 -2.98 5.21
N GLY A 161 -4.34 -2.91 5.31
CA GLY A 161 -3.51 -2.07 4.45
C GLY A 161 -3.58 -2.49 2.98
N ASN A 162 -3.51 -3.79 2.69
CA ASN A 162 -3.62 -4.30 1.33
C ASN A 162 -5.04 -4.12 0.77
N GLN A 163 -6.07 -4.41 1.54
CA GLN A 163 -7.46 -4.16 1.14
C GLN A 163 -7.73 -2.67 0.88
N LEU A 164 -7.15 -1.77 1.68
CA LEU A 164 -7.27 -0.32 1.49
C LEU A 164 -6.74 0.13 0.13
N MET A 165 -5.57 -0.38 -0.28
CA MET A 165 -4.97 -0.04 -1.57
C MET A 165 -5.81 -0.57 -2.75
N VAL A 166 -6.35 -1.78 -2.66
CA VAL A 166 -7.19 -2.33 -3.74
C VAL A 166 -8.59 -1.72 -3.74
N LEU A 167 -9.15 -1.34 -2.58
CA LEU A 167 -10.37 -0.54 -2.51
C LEU A 167 -10.25 0.74 -3.34
N ALA A 168 -9.11 1.44 -3.22
CA ALA A 168 -8.85 2.66 -3.99
C ALA A 168 -8.87 2.40 -5.50
N CYS A 169 -8.34 1.26 -5.96
CA CYS A 169 -8.39 0.85 -7.37
C CYS A 169 -9.82 0.54 -7.83
N ALA A 170 -10.60 -0.20 -7.04
CA ALA A 170 -12.00 -0.51 -7.35
C ALA A 170 -12.85 0.77 -7.39
N TYR A 171 -12.62 1.69 -6.46
CA TYR A 171 -13.28 2.99 -6.41
C TYR A 171 -12.91 3.88 -7.61
N ALA A 172 -11.64 3.97 -7.99
CA ALA A 172 -11.21 4.69 -9.18
C ALA A 172 -11.83 4.12 -10.46
N ALA A 173 -11.93 2.79 -10.55
CA ALA A 173 -12.58 2.11 -11.66
C ALA A 173 -14.11 2.41 -11.70
N PHE A 174 -14.79 2.46 -10.55
CA PHE A 174 -16.18 2.90 -10.47
C PHE A 174 -16.39 4.34 -10.94
N LEU A 175 -15.46 5.25 -10.61
CA LEU A 175 -15.54 6.66 -10.99
C LEU A 175 -15.29 6.91 -12.49
N PHE A 176 -14.70 5.95 -13.20
CA PHE A 176 -14.33 6.11 -14.60
C PHE A 176 -15.57 6.20 -15.51
N PRO A 177 -15.75 7.31 -16.26
CA PRO A 177 -17.01 7.61 -16.95
C PRO A 177 -17.27 6.77 -18.20
N ALA A 178 -16.22 6.31 -18.89
CA ALA A 178 -16.32 5.65 -20.20
C ALA A 178 -16.75 4.17 -20.14
N GLN A 179 -17.28 3.70 -19.01
CA GLN A 179 -17.73 2.32 -18.82
C GLN A 179 -19.26 2.20 -18.86
N SER A 180 -19.73 1.00 -19.22
CA SER A 180 -21.17 0.68 -19.13
C SER A 180 -21.66 0.75 -17.68
N ARG A 181 -22.96 1.01 -17.51
CA ARG A 181 -23.60 1.04 -16.18
C ARG A 181 -23.38 -0.25 -15.41
N THR A 182 -23.48 -1.40 -16.06
CA THR A 182 -23.29 -2.72 -15.44
C THR A 182 -21.86 -2.88 -14.90
N VAL A 183 -20.84 -2.53 -15.67
CA VAL A 183 -19.43 -2.60 -15.25
C VAL A 183 -19.16 -1.63 -14.09
N ARG A 184 -19.72 -0.44 -14.10
CA ARG A 184 -19.62 0.50 -12.98
C ARG A 184 -20.25 -0.04 -11.70
N ILE A 185 -21.43 -0.66 -11.80
CA ILE A 185 -22.11 -1.27 -10.64
C ILE A 185 -21.27 -2.43 -10.09
N SER A 186 -20.62 -3.26 -10.92
CA SER A 186 -19.78 -4.35 -10.44
C SER A 186 -18.55 -3.83 -9.67
N TYR A 187 -17.91 -2.73 -10.10
CA TYR A 187 -16.83 -2.11 -9.34
C TYR A 187 -17.32 -1.46 -8.04
N LEU A 188 -18.51 -0.87 -8.02
CA LEU A 188 -19.11 -0.35 -6.79
C LEU A 188 -19.40 -1.47 -5.79
N ALA A 189 -19.95 -2.58 -6.26
CA ALA A 189 -20.20 -3.76 -5.42
C ALA A 189 -18.87 -4.34 -4.87
N ALA A 190 -17.85 -4.46 -5.72
CA ALA A 190 -16.51 -4.88 -5.29
C ALA A 190 -15.94 -3.94 -4.23
N ALA A 191 -16.00 -2.62 -4.45
CA ALA A 191 -15.55 -1.63 -3.49
C ALA A 191 -16.34 -1.74 -2.16
N GLY A 192 -17.66 -1.96 -2.22
CA GLY A 192 -18.49 -2.15 -1.03
C GLY A 192 -18.10 -3.39 -0.21
N ILE A 193 -17.86 -4.54 -0.85
CA ILE A 193 -17.41 -5.77 -0.18
C ILE A 193 -16.04 -5.58 0.45
N ILE A 194 -15.09 -4.97 -0.28
CA ILE A 194 -13.74 -4.68 0.23
C ILE A 194 -13.82 -3.69 1.40
N PHE A 195 -14.64 -2.64 1.30
CA PHE A 195 -14.88 -1.69 2.38
C PHE A 195 -15.37 -2.39 3.66
N LEU A 196 -16.40 -3.25 3.55
CA LEU A 196 -16.92 -4.00 4.70
C LEU A 196 -15.84 -4.88 5.34
N SER A 197 -14.96 -5.46 4.55
CA SER A 197 -13.85 -6.28 5.09
C SER A 197 -12.79 -5.45 5.82
N ILE A 198 -12.53 -4.21 5.38
CA ILE A 198 -11.67 -3.26 6.12
C ILE A 198 -12.32 -2.90 7.46
N ILE A 199 -13.63 -2.70 7.50
CA ILE A 199 -14.36 -2.51 8.75
C ILE A 199 -14.23 -3.73 9.66
N ALA A 200 -14.39 -4.95 9.11
CA ALA A 200 -14.27 -6.21 9.82
C ALA A 200 -12.85 -6.47 10.38
N SER A 201 -11.81 -5.87 9.80
CA SER A 201 -10.45 -5.92 10.34
C SER A 201 -10.27 -5.13 11.65
N GLN A 202 -11.16 -4.17 11.91
CA GLN A 202 -11.10 -3.24 13.04
C GLN A 202 -9.78 -2.43 13.11
N SER A 203 -9.14 -2.21 11.97
CA SER A 203 -7.93 -1.41 11.83
C SER A 203 -8.25 0.08 11.82
N ARG A 204 -8.03 0.77 12.95
CA ARG A 204 -8.32 2.21 13.10
C ARG A 204 -7.54 3.08 12.10
N SER A 205 -6.28 2.75 11.82
CA SER A 205 -5.44 3.48 10.86
C SER A 205 -6.00 3.41 9.44
N SER A 206 -6.48 2.24 9.01
CA SER A 206 -7.12 2.08 7.71
C SER A 206 -8.46 2.82 7.64
N TRP A 207 -9.24 2.85 8.73
CA TRP A 207 -10.50 3.60 8.79
C TRP A 207 -10.28 5.11 8.62
N LEU A 208 -9.23 5.67 9.25
CA LEU A 208 -8.87 7.08 9.11
C LEU A 208 -8.43 7.46 7.68
N ALA A 209 -7.94 6.52 6.91
CA ALA A 209 -7.55 6.75 5.53
C ALA A 209 -8.71 6.72 4.52
N LEU A 210 -9.83 6.04 4.84
CA LEU A 210 -10.98 5.91 3.95
C LEU A 210 -11.56 7.26 3.49
N PRO A 211 -11.81 8.25 4.38
CA PRO A 211 -12.30 9.57 3.97
C PRO A 211 -11.38 10.25 2.95
N VAL A 212 -10.07 10.10 3.09
CA VAL A 212 -9.10 10.74 2.17
C VAL A 212 -9.20 10.14 0.77
N ILE A 213 -9.28 8.80 0.65
CA ILE A 213 -9.49 8.13 -0.64
C ILE A 213 -10.77 8.62 -1.30
N VAL A 214 -11.86 8.70 -0.53
CA VAL A 214 -13.16 9.15 -1.04
C VAL A 214 -13.10 10.60 -1.49
N ILE A 215 -12.61 11.51 -0.65
CA ILE A 215 -12.54 12.95 -0.97
C ILE A 215 -11.68 13.17 -2.22
N LEU A 216 -10.49 12.58 -2.31
CA LEU A 216 -9.62 12.73 -3.48
C LEU A 216 -10.27 12.17 -4.76
N GLY A 217 -10.95 11.03 -4.68
CA GLY A 217 -11.69 10.50 -5.82
C GLY A 217 -12.85 11.40 -6.24
N LEU A 218 -13.56 11.99 -5.29
CA LEU A 218 -14.67 12.90 -5.55
C LEU A 218 -14.24 14.20 -6.25
N LEU A 219 -12.98 14.63 -6.11
CA LEU A 219 -12.42 15.76 -6.86
C LEU A 219 -12.36 15.50 -8.38
N THR A 220 -12.51 14.26 -8.82
CA THR A 220 -12.45 13.87 -10.24
C THR A 220 -13.83 13.76 -10.90
N VAL A 221 -14.93 13.93 -10.14
CA VAL A 221 -16.31 13.78 -10.61
C VAL A 221 -17.07 15.10 -10.60
N ASN A 222 -18.21 15.14 -11.29
CA ASN A 222 -19.06 16.31 -11.31
C ASN A 222 -19.84 16.50 -9.98
N ARG A 223 -20.35 17.72 -9.76
CA ARG A 223 -21.05 18.11 -8.52
C ARG A 223 -22.24 17.21 -8.16
N LYS A 224 -22.99 16.72 -9.15
CA LYS A 224 -24.16 15.82 -8.88
C LYS A 224 -23.68 14.47 -8.35
N GLN A 225 -22.67 13.87 -9.00
CA GLN A 225 -22.07 12.60 -8.55
C GLN A 225 -21.43 12.75 -7.17
N LEU A 226 -20.78 13.88 -6.89
CA LEU A 226 -20.24 14.21 -5.57
C LEU A 226 -21.32 14.07 -4.47
N ILE A 227 -22.49 14.72 -4.65
CA ILE A 227 -23.59 14.71 -3.67
C ILE A 227 -24.12 13.28 -3.45
N TYR A 228 -24.40 12.53 -4.53
CA TYR A 228 -24.94 11.16 -4.41
C TYR A 228 -23.95 10.21 -3.74
N ILE A 229 -22.69 10.23 -4.13
CA ILE A 229 -21.66 9.31 -3.58
C ILE A 229 -21.41 9.66 -2.10
N SER A 230 -21.24 10.96 -1.77
CA SER A 230 -21.03 11.40 -0.38
C SER A 230 -22.24 11.05 0.50
N GLY A 231 -23.45 11.30 0.03
CA GLY A 231 -24.67 10.97 0.77
C GLY A 231 -24.82 9.48 1.03
N SER A 232 -24.59 8.64 0.02
CA SER A 232 -24.63 7.18 0.16
C SER A 232 -23.57 6.66 1.14
N LEU A 233 -22.37 7.23 1.11
CA LEU A 233 -21.29 6.84 2.03
C LEU A 233 -21.62 7.23 3.47
N VAL A 234 -22.14 8.44 3.70
CA VAL A 234 -22.57 8.89 5.03
C VAL A 234 -23.65 7.95 5.59
N ILE A 235 -24.66 7.61 4.77
CA ILE A 235 -25.72 6.67 5.18
C ILE A 235 -25.11 5.30 5.54
N LEU A 236 -24.17 4.78 4.74
CA LEU A 236 -23.52 3.50 5.01
C LEU A 236 -22.74 3.51 6.31
N VAL A 237 -21.96 4.57 6.56
CA VAL A 237 -21.19 4.72 7.81
C VAL A 237 -22.13 4.82 9.02
N LEU A 238 -23.18 5.64 8.92
CA LEU A 238 -24.19 5.75 9.97
C LEU A 238 -24.87 4.41 10.26
N ALA A 239 -25.25 3.66 9.23
CA ALA A 239 -25.83 2.34 9.38
C ALA A 239 -24.87 1.39 10.14
N VAL A 240 -23.60 1.31 9.75
CA VAL A 240 -22.61 0.47 10.43
C VAL A 240 -22.45 0.86 11.91
N VAL A 241 -22.37 2.17 12.19
CA VAL A 241 -22.21 2.69 13.57
C VAL A 241 -23.44 2.43 14.42
N ILE A 242 -24.65 2.56 13.86
CA ILE A 242 -25.91 2.36 14.60
C ILE A 242 -26.16 0.87 14.88
N PHE A 243 -25.96 0.00 13.89
CA PHE A 243 -26.35 -1.40 13.98
C PHE A 243 -25.30 -2.33 14.60
N ILE A 244 -24.03 -1.88 14.79
CA ILE A 244 -22.97 -2.71 15.36
C ILE A 244 -22.26 -1.94 16.50
N PRO A 245 -22.77 -2.05 17.76
CA PRO A 245 -22.24 -1.30 18.91
C PRO A 245 -20.74 -1.49 19.18
N ASP A 246 -20.20 -2.69 18.92
CA ASP A 246 -18.77 -2.96 19.08
C ASP A 246 -17.90 -2.16 18.09
N LEU A 247 -18.37 -1.99 16.86
CA LEU A 247 -17.68 -1.13 15.88
C LEU A 247 -17.78 0.35 16.26
N GLN A 248 -18.90 0.78 16.85
CA GLN A 248 -19.05 2.11 17.41
C GLN A 248 -18.03 2.35 18.52
N SER A 249 -17.95 1.45 19.51
CA SER A 249 -16.99 1.55 20.61
C SER A 249 -15.55 1.57 20.11
N ARG A 250 -15.26 0.74 19.09
CA ARG A 250 -13.96 0.70 18.43
C ARG A 250 -13.62 2.01 17.69
N PHE A 251 -14.60 2.62 17.02
CA PHE A 251 -14.44 3.92 16.37
C PHE A 251 -14.18 5.03 17.41
N MET A 252 -14.97 5.08 18.49
CA MET A 252 -14.78 6.05 19.57
C MET A 252 -13.42 5.89 20.25
N SER A 253 -12.86 4.69 20.27
CA SER A 253 -11.51 4.43 20.81
C SER A 253 -10.39 5.17 20.07
N ILE A 254 -10.63 5.67 18.85
CA ILE A 254 -9.67 6.51 18.13
C ILE A 254 -9.36 7.78 18.92
N PHE A 255 -10.36 8.34 19.57
CA PHE A 255 -10.28 9.61 20.31
C PHE A 255 -9.96 9.41 21.80
N ASN A 256 -9.81 8.17 22.28
CA ASN A 256 -9.50 7.86 23.66
C ASN A 256 -7.98 7.77 23.86
N PHE A 257 -7.41 8.74 24.59
CA PHE A 257 -5.97 8.83 24.87
C PHE A 257 -5.45 7.60 25.63
N ALA A 258 -6.20 7.07 26.61
CA ALA A 258 -5.78 5.89 27.37
C ALA A 258 -5.63 4.65 26.47
N GLN A 259 -6.50 4.47 25.48
CA GLN A 259 -6.42 3.37 24.52
C GLN A 259 -5.37 3.58 23.41
N ASN A 260 -4.70 4.73 23.39
CA ASN A 260 -3.62 5.07 22.48
C ASN A 260 -2.29 5.30 23.23
N GLU A 261 -2.22 5.04 24.53
CA GLU A 261 -1.07 5.32 25.38
C GLU A 261 0.23 4.72 24.84
N THR A 262 0.25 3.45 24.47
CA THR A 262 1.42 2.80 23.85
C THR A 262 1.94 3.58 22.65
N ARG A 263 1.07 4.01 21.73
CA ARG A 263 1.50 4.78 20.55
C ARG A 263 2.08 6.12 20.93
N LEU A 264 1.44 6.83 21.85
CA LEU A 264 1.92 8.12 22.33
C LEU A 264 3.29 7.99 23.01
N ASN A 265 3.48 6.94 23.80
CA ASN A 265 4.77 6.67 24.45
C ASN A 265 5.84 6.29 23.42
N LEU A 266 5.52 5.47 22.42
CA LEU A 266 6.44 5.17 21.33
C LEU A 266 6.79 6.42 20.49
N TRP A 267 5.85 7.34 20.27
CA TRP A 267 6.11 8.59 19.55
C TRP A 267 7.01 9.53 20.35
N ARG A 268 6.79 9.66 21.68
CA ARG A 268 7.67 10.44 22.58
C ARG A 268 9.08 9.84 22.62
N THR A 269 9.17 8.52 22.74
CA THR A 269 10.45 7.78 22.67
C THR A 269 11.14 8.01 21.33
N SER A 270 10.40 7.92 20.23
CA SER A 270 10.92 8.20 18.89
C SER A 270 11.45 9.63 18.76
N ALA A 271 10.73 10.62 19.32
CA ALA A 271 11.18 12.01 19.32
C ALA A 271 12.50 12.19 20.09
N ALA A 272 12.67 11.53 21.25
CA ALA A 272 13.90 11.55 22.02
C ALA A 272 15.07 10.92 21.22
N ILE A 273 14.84 9.76 20.57
CA ILE A 273 15.85 9.12 19.71
C ILE A 273 16.25 10.04 18.55
N ILE A 274 15.27 10.67 17.88
CA ILE A 274 15.53 11.60 16.76
C ILE A 274 16.35 12.80 17.24
N SER A 275 16.06 13.34 18.44
CA SER A 275 16.83 14.45 19.01
C SER A 275 18.31 14.15 19.17
N ASP A 276 18.66 12.93 19.58
CA ASP A 276 20.05 12.52 19.79
C ASP A 276 20.72 11.95 18.52
N HIS A 277 19.93 11.50 17.55
CA HIS A 277 20.39 10.90 16.29
C HIS A 277 19.76 11.56 15.05
N PRO A 278 19.80 12.92 14.89
CA PRO A 278 19.00 13.63 13.89
C PRO A 278 19.49 13.43 12.45
N VAL A 279 20.74 13.08 12.21
CA VAL A 279 21.35 13.10 10.86
C VAL A 279 21.32 11.71 10.22
N LEU A 280 21.86 10.70 10.87
CA LEU A 280 21.98 9.35 10.31
C LEU A 280 20.96 8.36 10.88
N GLY A 281 20.25 8.75 11.96
CA GLY A 281 19.38 7.84 12.67
C GLY A 281 20.12 6.75 13.41
N ILE A 282 19.41 5.66 13.73
CA ILE A 282 19.97 4.53 14.50
C ILE A 282 20.17 3.25 13.67
N GLY A 283 19.73 3.27 12.39
CA GLY A 283 19.73 2.08 11.53
C GLY A 283 18.41 1.28 11.60
N SER A 284 18.10 0.60 10.51
CA SER A 284 16.90 -0.25 10.43
C SER A 284 17.05 -1.49 11.32
N GLY A 285 15.95 -1.92 11.96
CA GLY A 285 15.92 -3.13 12.79
C GLY A 285 16.42 -2.95 14.23
N THR A 286 17.04 -1.81 14.59
CA THR A 286 17.65 -1.58 15.92
C THR A 286 16.73 -0.85 16.91
N PHE A 287 15.47 -0.57 16.55
CA PHE A 287 14.54 0.22 17.37
C PHE A 287 14.39 -0.32 18.80
N ASN A 288 14.31 -1.64 18.97
CA ASN A 288 14.15 -2.26 20.29
C ASN A 288 15.34 -1.99 21.23
N ASP A 289 16.56 -1.95 20.70
CA ASP A 289 17.78 -1.72 21.49
C ASP A 289 17.80 -0.29 22.06
N TYR A 290 17.26 0.64 21.29
CA TYR A 290 17.12 2.04 21.70
C TYR A 290 15.88 2.28 22.55
N LEU A 291 14.79 1.50 22.34
CA LEU A 291 13.58 1.59 23.17
C LEU A 291 13.91 1.44 24.64
N GLU A 292 14.73 0.47 25.02
CA GLU A 292 15.09 0.24 26.42
C GLU A 292 15.89 1.39 27.06
N ILE A 293 16.56 2.22 26.24
CA ILE A 293 17.37 3.37 26.71
C ILE A 293 16.50 4.64 26.79
N TYR A 294 15.65 4.85 25.79
CA TYR A 294 14.93 6.11 25.57
C TYR A 294 13.46 6.06 25.98
N ARG A 295 12.95 4.89 26.41
CA ARG A 295 11.53 4.75 26.76
C ARG A 295 11.12 5.74 27.84
N VAL A 296 10.01 6.45 27.59
CA VAL A 296 9.34 7.26 28.62
C VAL A 296 8.55 6.35 29.56
N PRO A 297 8.36 6.72 30.85
CA PRO A 297 7.48 5.97 31.74
C PRO A 297 6.09 5.79 31.17
N GLY A 298 5.52 4.58 31.28
CA GLY A 298 4.18 4.27 30.80
C GLY A 298 4.02 2.85 30.28
N PHE A 299 2.85 2.56 29.72
CA PHE A 299 2.49 1.24 29.22
C PHE A 299 2.91 1.04 27.75
N TYR A 300 3.42 -0.14 27.44
CA TYR A 300 3.84 -0.58 26.10
C TYR A 300 3.32 -2.00 25.83
N ASP A 301 2.28 -2.12 25.00
CA ASP A 301 1.73 -3.40 24.53
C ASP A 301 2.33 -3.85 23.18
N ALA A 302 3.03 -2.96 22.48
CA ALA A 302 3.69 -3.21 21.21
C ALA A 302 5.09 -2.59 21.22
N ARG A 303 6.03 -3.24 20.55
CA ARG A 303 7.44 -2.86 20.44
C ARG A 303 7.90 -3.10 18.99
N GLY A 304 9.13 -2.75 18.69
CA GLY A 304 9.76 -3.05 17.40
C GLY A 304 9.80 -1.89 16.41
N HIS A 305 8.87 -0.94 16.51
CA HIS A 305 8.84 0.26 15.68
C HIS A 305 7.90 1.35 16.26
N ALA A 306 7.95 2.56 15.69
CA ALA A 306 7.20 3.71 16.19
C ALA A 306 5.68 3.66 16.00
N HIS A 307 5.10 2.65 15.32
CA HIS A 307 3.70 2.66 14.85
C HIS A 307 3.30 3.95 14.09
N ASN A 308 4.23 4.50 13.35
CA ASN A 308 4.09 5.66 12.47
C ASN A 308 5.28 5.62 11.50
N ASP A 309 5.05 5.40 10.21
CA ASP A 309 6.13 5.27 9.23
C ASP A 309 7.00 6.53 9.13
N TYR A 310 6.41 7.71 9.29
CA TYR A 310 7.16 8.98 9.23
C TYR A 310 8.16 9.10 10.39
N LEU A 311 7.69 8.87 11.62
CA LEU A 311 8.57 8.83 12.78
C LEU A 311 9.58 7.69 12.67
N ASN A 312 9.15 6.52 12.19
CA ASN A 312 10.04 5.39 12.03
C ASN A 312 11.16 5.70 11.03
N LYS A 313 10.86 6.36 9.88
CA LYS A 313 11.88 6.79 8.91
C LYS A 313 12.84 7.82 9.51
N ALA A 314 12.35 8.77 10.31
CA ALA A 314 13.20 9.71 11.01
C ALA A 314 14.08 9.03 12.08
N VAL A 315 13.57 8.04 12.79
CA VAL A 315 14.34 7.27 13.78
C VAL A 315 15.45 6.46 13.10
N ILE A 316 15.12 5.66 12.09
CA ILE A 316 16.06 4.72 11.49
C ILE A 316 17.08 5.36 10.55
N ASN A 317 16.70 6.44 9.82
CA ASN A 317 17.48 7.08 8.77
C ASN A 317 17.79 8.56 9.06
N GLY A 318 17.44 9.07 10.23
CA GLY A 318 17.54 10.50 10.57
C GLY A 318 16.52 11.37 9.82
N LEU A 319 16.54 12.68 10.08
CA LEU A 319 15.72 13.66 9.39
C LEU A 319 15.97 13.71 7.87
N PRO A 320 17.22 13.59 7.37
CA PRO A 320 17.46 13.47 5.92
C PRO A 320 16.75 12.28 5.29
N GLY A 321 16.69 11.12 6.00
CA GLY A 321 15.93 9.96 5.54
C GLY A 321 14.44 10.23 5.43
N LEU A 322 13.84 10.87 6.41
CA LEU A 322 12.44 11.30 6.36
C LEU A 322 12.19 12.29 5.22
N ILE A 323 13.05 13.32 5.08
CA ILE A 323 12.91 14.37 4.05
C ILE A 323 12.99 13.74 2.64
N THR A 324 13.98 12.88 2.40
CA THR A 324 14.14 12.22 1.10
C THR A 324 13.00 11.23 0.81
N TRP A 325 12.49 10.52 1.82
CA TRP A 325 11.34 9.65 1.68
C TRP A 325 10.06 10.42 1.32
N ILE A 326 9.78 11.54 2.01
CA ILE A 326 8.65 12.43 1.68
C ILE A 326 8.85 13.04 0.28
N GLY A 327 10.06 13.54 -0.02
CA GLY A 327 10.40 14.10 -1.32
C GLY A 327 10.19 13.11 -2.48
N MET A 328 10.54 11.85 -2.26
CA MET A 328 10.30 10.77 -3.21
C MET A 328 8.80 10.61 -3.52
N TRP A 329 7.93 10.60 -2.49
CA TRP A 329 6.48 10.50 -2.69
C TRP A 329 5.89 11.74 -3.32
N ILE A 330 6.35 12.95 -2.96
CA ILE A 330 5.95 14.20 -3.61
C ILE A 330 6.29 14.15 -5.11
N ALA A 331 7.50 13.72 -5.46
CA ALA A 331 7.91 13.55 -6.84
C ALA A 331 7.04 12.52 -7.57
N TRP A 332 6.75 11.38 -6.94
CA TRP A 332 5.86 10.36 -7.50
C TRP A 332 4.47 10.93 -7.80
N PHE A 333 3.85 11.63 -6.84
CA PHE A 333 2.54 12.28 -7.04
C PHE A 333 2.57 13.31 -8.15
N TYR A 334 3.62 14.13 -8.23
CA TYR A 334 3.77 15.10 -9.30
C TYR A 334 3.69 14.43 -10.68
N TYR A 335 4.43 13.34 -10.89
CA TYR A 335 4.42 12.63 -12.16
C TYR A 335 3.11 11.90 -12.42
N MET A 336 2.48 11.32 -11.41
CA MET A 336 1.20 10.63 -11.56
C MET A 336 0.06 11.60 -11.87
N VAL A 337 -0.02 12.73 -11.17
CA VAL A 337 -1.02 13.77 -11.44
C VAL A 337 -0.82 14.36 -12.83
N ARG A 338 0.43 14.59 -13.25
CA ARG A 338 0.74 15.02 -14.60
C ARG A 338 0.28 14.01 -15.65
N ALA A 339 0.59 12.74 -15.47
CA ALA A 339 0.15 11.67 -16.38
C ALA A 339 -1.38 11.58 -16.42
N TYR A 340 -2.06 11.64 -15.28
CA TYR A 340 -3.52 11.64 -15.19
C TYR A 340 -4.16 12.80 -15.96
N LYS A 341 -3.56 13.99 -15.93
CA LYS A 341 -4.06 15.19 -16.65
C LYS A 341 -3.84 15.12 -18.16
N ILE A 342 -2.72 14.53 -18.60
CA ILE A 342 -2.36 14.43 -20.02
C ILE A 342 -3.18 13.36 -20.74
N LEU A 343 -3.48 12.24 -20.08
CA LEU A 343 -4.22 11.14 -20.70
C LEU A 343 -5.66 11.57 -21.07
N PRO A 344 -6.17 11.18 -22.25
CA PRO A 344 -7.55 11.40 -22.65
C PRO A 344 -8.55 10.89 -21.63
N GLN A 345 -9.71 11.53 -21.54
CA GLN A 345 -10.73 11.11 -20.55
C GLN A 345 -11.27 9.68 -20.78
N GLN A 346 -11.22 9.20 -22.02
CA GLN A 346 -11.66 7.86 -22.41
C GLN A 346 -10.56 6.80 -22.28
N ASP A 347 -9.31 7.21 -22.01
CA ASP A 347 -8.20 6.27 -21.90
C ASP A 347 -8.35 5.41 -20.62
N GLU A 348 -8.43 4.10 -20.80
CA GLU A 348 -8.62 3.16 -19.69
C GLU A 348 -7.47 3.16 -18.67
N ASP A 349 -6.25 3.51 -19.09
CA ASP A 349 -5.11 3.64 -18.18
C ASP A 349 -5.29 4.78 -17.18
N ARG A 350 -6.15 5.77 -17.48
CA ARG A 350 -6.46 6.87 -16.56
C ARG A 350 -7.06 6.39 -15.24
N LYS A 351 -7.92 5.35 -15.26
CA LYS A 351 -8.47 4.78 -14.02
C LYS A 351 -7.41 4.04 -13.20
N ILE A 352 -6.42 3.42 -13.87
CA ILE A 352 -5.31 2.75 -13.18
C ILE A 352 -4.41 3.78 -12.48
N ILE A 353 -4.07 4.88 -13.16
CA ILE A 353 -3.31 5.98 -12.55
C ILE A 353 -4.08 6.59 -11.37
N LEU A 354 -5.38 6.86 -11.53
CA LEU A 354 -6.21 7.35 -10.43
C LEU A 354 -6.22 6.37 -9.26
N GLY A 355 -6.41 5.07 -9.54
CA GLY A 355 -6.36 4.01 -8.54
C GLY A 355 -5.03 4.00 -7.78
N SER A 356 -3.91 4.12 -8.48
CA SER A 356 -2.58 4.21 -7.87
C SER A 356 -2.44 5.48 -6.99
N ILE A 357 -2.90 6.65 -7.47
CA ILE A 357 -2.88 7.90 -6.70
C ILE A 357 -3.68 7.74 -5.41
N LEU A 358 -4.90 7.23 -5.49
CA LEU A 358 -5.78 7.04 -4.34
C LEU A 358 -5.23 5.98 -3.36
N ALA A 359 -4.66 4.88 -3.88
CA ALA A 359 -4.05 3.82 -3.08
C ALA A 359 -2.87 4.34 -2.27
N ILE A 360 -1.93 5.03 -2.93
CA ILE A 360 -0.75 5.60 -2.27
C ILE A 360 -1.15 6.71 -1.29
N SER A 361 -2.12 7.57 -1.65
CA SER A 361 -2.64 8.58 -0.71
C SER A 361 -3.26 7.94 0.53
N GLY A 362 -4.08 6.91 0.36
CA GLY A 362 -4.72 6.22 1.47
C GLY A 362 -3.71 5.55 2.40
N ILE A 363 -2.75 4.80 1.85
CA ILE A 363 -1.78 4.10 2.68
C ILE A 363 -0.80 5.07 3.37
N LEU A 364 -0.43 6.20 2.76
CA LEU A 364 0.38 7.25 3.39
C LEU A 364 -0.35 7.90 4.58
N VAL A 365 -1.66 8.08 4.50
CA VAL A 365 -2.45 8.56 5.65
C VAL A 365 -2.56 7.50 6.73
N ALA A 366 -2.80 6.24 6.39
CA ALA A 366 -2.80 5.13 7.35
C ALA A 366 -1.43 4.98 8.05
N ALA A 367 -0.35 5.26 7.34
CA ALA A 367 1.04 5.23 7.79
C ALA A 367 1.38 6.26 8.87
N LEU A 368 0.56 7.30 9.07
CA LEU A 368 0.66 8.21 10.23
C LEU A 368 0.35 7.49 11.56
N PHE A 369 -0.34 6.37 11.52
CA PHE A 369 -0.81 5.66 12.71
C PHE A 369 -0.36 4.21 12.78
N GLN A 370 0.43 3.74 11.80
CA GLN A 370 0.98 2.38 11.74
C GLN A 370 2.19 2.34 10.81
N CYS A 371 3.10 1.38 11.02
CA CYS A 371 4.19 1.12 10.09
C CYS A 371 3.76 0.09 9.05
N TYR A 372 3.28 0.56 7.91
CA TYR A 372 2.92 -0.27 6.76
C TYR A 372 4.08 -0.46 5.79
N TYR A 373 4.98 0.51 5.71
CA TYR A 373 6.13 0.44 4.81
C TYR A 373 7.15 -0.62 5.23
N THR A 374 7.29 -0.86 6.54
CA THR A 374 8.19 -1.89 7.08
C THR A 374 7.57 -3.29 7.11
N ASP A 375 6.29 -3.41 6.83
CA ASP A 375 5.59 -4.69 6.66
C ASP A 375 5.72 -5.12 5.19
N LEU A 376 6.49 -6.18 4.93
CA LEU A 376 6.80 -6.62 3.58
C LEU A 376 5.55 -6.97 2.75
N GLU A 377 4.50 -7.50 3.39
CA GLU A 377 3.22 -7.81 2.75
C GLU A 377 2.56 -6.54 2.18
N ASN A 378 2.57 -5.45 2.96
CA ASN A 378 2.07 -4.16 2.49
C ASN A 378 3.06 -3.47 1.54
N ASN A 379 4.35 -3.57 1.78
CA ASN A 379 5.40 -2.94 0.98
C ASN A 379 5.38 -3.43 -0.48
N ILE A 380 5.21 -4.74 -0.71
CA ILE A 380 5.11 -5.29 -2.06
C ILE A 380 3.88 -4.74 -2.80
N VAL A 381 2.70 -4.70 -2.15
CA VAL A 381 1.48 -4.14 -2.76
C VAL A 381 1.62 -2.63 -2.99
N TRP A 382 2.23 -1.92 -2.04
CA TRP A 382 2.51 -0.48 -2.16
C TRP A 382 3.35 -0.18 -3.40
N TRP A 383 4.47 -0.88 -3.56
CA TRP A 383 5.35 -0.69 -4.71
C TRP A 383 4.75 -1.24 -6.01
N PHE A 384 3.91 -2.28 -5.97
CA PHE A 384 3.12 -2.68 -7.13
C PHE A 384 2.24 -1.54 -7.63
N MET A 385 1.49 -0.88 -6.73
CA MET A 385 0.64 0.27 -7.10
C MET A 385 1.46 1.43 -7.68
N ALA A 386 2.61 1.72 -7.08
CA ALA A 386 3.49 2.77 -7.56
C ALA A 386 4.09 2.46 -8.93
N ALA A 387 4.55 1.23 -9.14
CA ALA A 387 5.21 0.79 -10.38
C ALA A 387 4.26 0.77 -11.57
N ILE A 388 3.00 0.30 -11.40
CA ILE A 388 2.04 0.24 -12.51
C ILE A 388 1.67 1.65 -13.01
N GLY A 389 1.58 2.63 -12.10
CA GLY A 389 1.40 4.03 -12.47
C GLY A 389 2.60 4.59 -13.24
N LEU A 390 3.82 4.32 -12.76
CA LEU A 390 5.06 4.74 -13.44
C LEU A 390 5.18 4.11 -14.82
N GLN A 391 4.82 2.83 -14.97
CA GLN A 391 4.82 2.15 -16.27
C GLN A 391 3.97 2.89 -17.30
N ILE A 392 2.74 3.27 -16.92
CA ILE A 392 1.85 4.04 -17.83
C ILE A 392 2.46 5.41 -18.13
N SER A 393 3.01 6.10 -17.13
CA SER A 393 3.69 7.39 -17.30
C SER A 393 4.85 7.29 -18.29
N ILE A 394 5.69 6.26 -18.19
CA ILE A 394 6.81 6.02 -19.11
C ILE A 394 6.29 5.78 -20.53
N GLN A 395 5.31 4.91 -20.70
CA GLN A 395 4.85 4.49 -22.03
C GLN A 395 4.07 5.58 -22.77
N LYS A 396 3.27 6.37 -22.06
CA LYS A 396 2.33 7.30 -22.70
C LYS A 396 2.67 8.78 -22.56
N VAL A 397 3.55 9.14 -21.63
CA VAL A 397 3.84 10.55 -21.32
C VAL A 397 5.31 10.90 -21.59
N TYR A 398 6.25 10.06 -21.14
CA TYR A 398 7.68 10.35 -21.27
C TYR A 398 8.31 9.76 -22.55
N ARG A 399 7.81 8.64 -23.02
CA ARG A 399 8.25 7.99 -24.26
C ARG A 399 7.04 7.46 -25.02
N PRO A 400 6.17 8.34 -25.55
CA PRO A 400 5.13 7.87 -26.46
C PRO A 400 5.82 7.14 -27.63
N ALA A 401 5.29 5.97 -28.02
CA ALA A 401 5.75 5.29 -29.22
C ALA A 401 5.70 6.31 -30.37
N ALA A 402 6.78 6.41 -31.13
CA ALA A 402 6.75 7.17 -32.40
C ALA A 402 5.62 6.53 -33.23
N GLU A 403 4.61 7.31 -33.56
CA GLU A 403 3.50 6.93 -34.44
C GLU A 403 4.01 6.65 -35.84
#